data_9315f97caab51056904f77ad3597951c
#
_entry.id   9315f97caab51056904f77ad3597951c
#
_cell.length_a   1.000
_cell.length_b   1.000
_cell.length_c   1.000
_cell.angle_alpha   90.00
_cell.angle_beta   90.00
_cell.angle_gamma   90.00
#
_symmetry.space_group_name_H-M   'P 1'
#
loop_
_entity.id
_entity.type
_entity.pdbx_description
1 polymer ?
#
loop_
_entity_poly.entity_id
_entity_poly.type
_entity_poly.pdbx_seq_one_letter_code
_entity_poly.pdbx_strand_id
1 'polypeptide(L)'
;MYMKKKMYFLLLVLGILCSATLRAQVAADADSVIVSKYFETIRHDENRLRQFFTQMPKGGDLHNHLTGSAYAETYFRLAAEDRLWVDMTTGKLSQEKATGMIQLSPDMKDLHNTRMALIDKWSIRNFNPEKFSLGPDEYFFGTFGLFGAVAGKHNVELMRELRQRAAYENVQYLEVMVSSPGIDAKVIDDFCYSGFYEEYNARLQTAIQEDAKNPGKEDRTTAVLNEIYTQWKSLPKFDQFRREYVKQINDLDEQSALSSASPVCYYQSYASRNSAPLVVFAQLFVAYNSCMLDDSKVVGVNIVAAENGEVSIRDYTAHMKMFNLLDAQTPKPVNTSLHAGELTLGLVEPEEMSDHINQAVFTANAKRIGHGVDVAFEKESIVLLNTMRNKRTAVEINLTSNEFILGVKGDAHPFMLYRQAGVPIVISTDDPGILRTNLTQQYVLAALRYGLSYYEIKELVRNGIRYGFMPADIKKDLFKKLEDEFTQFEKKWRSNVATINTWKN
;
A
#
# COMPACT_ATOMS: atom_id res chain seq x y z
N MET A 1 59.41 -23.62 -14.15
CA MET A 1 58.56 -24.82 -14.02
C MET A 1 57.44 -24.65 -12.97
N TYR A 2 57.68 -23.95 -11.87
CA TYR A 2 56.71 -23.73 -10.78
C TYR A 2 55.51 -22.81 -11.15
N MET A 3 55.73 -21.77 -11.94
CA MET A 3 54.67 -20.88 -12.39
C MET A 3 53.68 -21.53 -13.36
N LYS A 4 54.11 -22.38 -14.26
CA LYS A 4 53.20 -23.12 -15.16
C LYS A 4 52.30 -24.11 -14.40
N LYS A 5 52.79 -24.79 -13.35
CA LYS A 5 51.96 -25.67 -12.51
C LYS A 5 50.88 -24.89 -11.73
N LYS A 6 51.17 -23.69 -11.19
CA LYS A 6 50.17 -22.84 -10.52
C LYS A 6 49.10 -22.35 -11.49
N MET A 7 49.46 -22.01 -12.73
CA MET A 7 48.51 -21.55 -13.75
C MET A 7 47.57 -22.69 -14.20
N TYR A 8 48.07 -23.93 -14.36
CA TYR A 8 47.21 -25.07 -14.68
C TYR A 8 46.29 -25.44 -13.52
N PHE A 9 46.73 -25.33 -12.26
CA PHE A 9 45.89 -25.57 -11.09
C PHE A 9 44.79 -24.50 -10.97
N LEU A 10 45.11 -23.23 -11.24
CA LEU A 10 44.10 -22.14 -11.24
C LEU A 10 43.06 -22.32 -12.34
N LEU A 11 43.49 -22.71 -13.54
CA LEU A 11 42.56 -23.00 -14.66
C LEU A 11 41.69 -24.24 -14.40
N LEU A 12 42.21 -25.26 -13.72
CA LEU A 12 41.45 -26.43 -13.34
C LEU A 12 40.38 -26.10 -12.28
N VAL A 13 40.75 -25.30 -11.29
CA VAL A 13 39.80 -24.84 -10.24
C VAL A 13 38.71 -23.93 -10.82
N LEU A 14 39.07 -23.00 -11.72
CA LEU A 14 38.09 -22.19 -12.46
C LEU A 14 37.17 -23.05 -13.34
N GLY A 15 37.69 -24.05 -14.02
CA GLY A 15 36.90 -24.97 -14.84
C GLY A 15 35.92 -25.82 -14.01
N ILE A 16 36.33 -26.28 -12.82
CA ILE A 16 35.47 -27.02 -11.90
C ILE A 16 34.40 -26.11 -11.30
N LEU A 17 34.74 -24.89 -10.90
CA LEU A 17 33.79 -23.89 -10.41
C LEU A 17 32.77 -23.50 -11.50
N CYS A 18 33.21 -23.26 -12.74
CA CYS A 18 32.34 -22.95 -13.87
C CYS A 18 31.40 -24.12 -14.22
N SER A 19 31.90 -25.36 -14.17
CA SER A 19 31.08 -26.55 -14.41
C SER A 19 30.08 -26.83 -13.30
N ALA A 20 30.44 -26.54 -12.04
CA ALA A 20 29.53 -26.68 -10.90
C ALA A 20 28.42 -25.64 -10.92
N THR A 21 28.72 -24.38 -11.26
CA THR A 21 27.71 -23.32 -11.42
C THR A 21 26.79 -23.62 -12.59
N LEU A 22 27.28 -24.07 -13.72
CA LEU A 22 26.46 -24.44 -14.87
C LEU A 22 25.53 -25.64 -14.57
N ARG A 23 26.00 -26.65 -13.84
CA ARG A 23 25.16 -27.79 -13.40
C ARG A 23 24.09 -27.35 -12.39
N ALA A 24 24.41 -26.45 -11.48
CA ALA A 24 23.44 -25.89 -10.54
C ALA A 24 22.35 -25.08 -11.24
N GLN A 25 22.72 -24.27 -12.23
CA GLN A 25 21.79 -23.50 -13.04
C GLN A 25 20.85 -24.39 -13.85
N VAL A 26 21.39 -25.42 -14.54
CA VAL A 26 20.58 -26.37 -15.31
C VAL A 26 19.64 -27.18 -14.40
N ALA A 27 20.06 -27.52 -13.18
CA ALA A 27 19.18 -28.19 -12.24
C ALA A 27 18.06 -27.27 -11.71
N ALA A 28 18.36 -26.01 -11.42
CA ALA A 28 17.37 -25.01 -11.01
C ALA A 28 16.34 -24.76 -12.12
N ASP A 29 16.78 -24.65 -13.36
CA ASP A 29 15.87 -24.52 -14.52
C ASP A 29 14.96 -25.75 -14.69
N ALA A 30 15.47 -26.97 -14.42
CA ALA A 30 14.69 -28.21 -14.48
C ALA A 30 13.61 -28.25 -13.38
N ASP A 31 13.94 -27.81 -12.15
CA ASP A 31 12.98 -27.75 -11.03
C ASP A 31 11.87 -26.72 -11.32
N SER A 32 12.21 -25.55 -11.85
CA SER A 32 11.28 -24.52 -12.27
C SER A 32 10.29 -25.03 -13.34
N VAL A 33 10.76 -25.79 -14.33
CA VAL A 33 9.91 -26.40 -15.38
C VAL A 33 8.91 -27.41 -14.77
N ILE A 34 9.34 -28.24 -13.82
CA ILE A 34 8.46 -29.21 -13.14
C ILE A 34 7.38 -28.48 -12.36
N VAL A 35 7.77 -27.45 -11.58
CA VAL A 35 6.84 -26.64 -10.79
C VAL A 35 5.85 -25.88 -11.69
N SER A 36 6.32 -25.30 -12.80
CA SER A 36 5.46 -24.65 -13.79
C SER A 36 4.42 -25.61 -14.36
N LYS A 37 4.81 -26.82 -14.77
CA LYS A 37 3.86 -27.83 -15.25
C LYS A 37 2.84 -28.23 -14.19
N TYR A 38 3.26 -28.39 -12.95
CA TYR A 38 2.34 -28.66 -11.84
C TYR A 38 1.37 -27.49 -11.64
N PHE A 39 1.86 -26.25 -11.64
CA PHE A 39 1.04 -25.06 -11.49
C PHE A 39 -0.09 -25.00 -12.52
N GLU A 40 0.17 -25.32 -13.78
CA GLU A 40 -0.85 -25.40 -14.82
C GLU A 40 -1.97 -26.40 -14.48
N THR A 41 -1.67 -27.46 -13.73
CA THR A 41 -2.69 -28.46 -13.33
C THR A 41 -3.58 -27.99 -12.19
N ILE A 42 -3.14 -26.99 -11.41
CA ILE A 42 -3.85 -26.52 -10.21
C ILE A 42 -4.46 -25.12 -10.38
N ARG A 43 -4.21 -24.41 -11.45
CA ARG A 43 -4.58 -23.00 -11.63
C ARG A 43 -6.09 -22.70 -11.55
N HIS A 44 -6.94 -23.71 -11.58
CA HIS A 44 -8.39 -23.62 -11.41
C HIS A 44 -8.88 -24.23 -10.10
N ASP A 45 -7.96 -24.64 -9.21
CA ASP A 45 -8.28 -25.22 -7.90
C ASP A 45 -7.80 -24.26 -6.79
N GLU A 46 -8.75 -23.53 -6.22
CA GLU A 46 -8.44 -22.51 -5.20
C GLU A 46 -7.68 -23.08 -3.99
N ASN A 47 -8.04 -24.29 -3.53
CA ASN A 47 -7.41 -24.89 -2.34
C ASN A 47 -5.96 -25.31 -2.63
N ARG A 48 -5.70 -25.86 -3.82
CA ARG A 48 -4.35 -26.22 -4.24
C ARG A 48 -3.49 -24.99 -4.52
N LEU A 49 -4.06 -23.93 -5.12
CA LEU A 49 -3.39 -22.65 -5.27
C LEU A 49 -3.06 -22.05 -3.90
N ARG A 50 -3.98 -22.08 -2.95
CA ARG A 50 -3.73 -21.60 -1.58
C ARG A 50 -2.58 -22.36 -0.92
N GLN A 51 -2.58 -23.70 -1.02
CA GLN A 51 -1.49 -24.54 -0.51
C GLN A 51 -0.14 -24.19 -1.17
N PHE A 52 -0.16 -23.93 -2.47
CA PHE A 52 1.02 -23.55 -3.25
C PHE A 52 1.53 -22.17 -2.82
N PHE A 53 0.67 -21.16 -2.87
CA PHE A 53 1.04 -19.77 -2.58
C PHE A 53 1.39 -19.53 -1.10
N THR A 54 0.83 -20.26 -0.15
CA THR A 54 1.22 -20.15 1.26
C THR A 54 2.73 -20.42 1.46
N GLN A 55 3.33 -21.29 0.64
CA GLN A 55 4.75 -21.64 0.73
C GLN A 55 5.65 -20.82 -0.21
N MET A 56 5.08 -20.17 -1.23
CA MET A 56 5.82 -19.42 -2.24
C MET A 56 6.40 -18.12 -1.66
N PRO A 57 7.66 -17.76 -1.97
CA PRO A 57 8.19 -16.42 -1.68
C PRO A 57 7.37 -15.34 -2.36
N LYS A 58 7.11 -14.21 -1.69
CA LYS A 58 6.19 -13.17 -2.19
C LYS A 58 6.81 -11.78 -2.38
N GLY A 59 8.12 -11.64 -2.30
CA GLY A 59 8.74 -10.33 -2.51
C GLY A 59 8.22 -9.27 -1.53
N GLY A 60 7.48 -8.28 -2.03
CA GLY A 60 6.98 -7.18 -1.22
C GLY A 60 5.49 -6.92 -1.37
N ASP A 61 4.89 -6.37 -0.31
CA ASP A 61 3.57 -5.72 -0.31
C ASP A 61 3.80 -4.21 -0.24
N LEU A 62 3.45 -3.50 -1.30
CA LEU A 62 3.78 -2.08 -1.49
C LEU A 62 2.61 -1.13 -1.22
N HIS A 63 1.42 -1.69 -1.01
CA HIS A 63 0.21 -0.93 -0.77
C HIS A 63 -0.59 -1.58 0.35
N ASN A 64 -0.33 -1.13 1.58
CA ASN A 64 -1.12 -1.50 2.74
C ASN A 64 -1.14 -0.37 3.77
N HIS A 65 -2.30 -0.17 4.40
CA HIS A 65 -2.50 0.85 5.42
C HIS A 65 -2.34 0.24 6.81
N LEU A 66 -1.46 0.81 7.66
CA LEU A 66 -1.19 0.26 8.99
C LEU A 66 -2.47 0.00 9.79
N THR A 67 -3.37 0.97 9.82
CA THR A 67 -4.62 0.89 10.60
C THR A 67 -5.64 -0.08 10.00
N GLY A 68 -5.67 -0.25 8.68
CA GLY A 68 -6.55 -1.22 8.02
C GLY A 68 -5.94 -2.62 7.93
N SER A 69 -4.63 -2.75 8.18
CA SER A 69 -3.93 -4.02 8.12
C SER A 69 -4.19 -4.93 9.31
N ALA A 70 -4.35 -4.38 10.52
CA ALA A 70 -4.60 -5.19 11.71
C ALA A 70 -6.01 -5.80 11.70
N TYR A 71 -6.13 -7.04 12.15
CA TYR A 71 -7.42 -7.69 12.27
C TYR A 71 -8.28 -7.08 13.38
N ALA A 72 -9.59 -7.07 13.20
CA ALA A 72 -10.56 -6.63 14.19
C ALA A 72 -10.40 -7.34 15.55
N GLU A 73 -9.90 -8.58 15.55
CA GLU A 73 -9.56 -9.35 16.75
C GLU A 73 -8.45 -8.68 17.58
N THR A 74 -7.47 -8.09 16.94
CA THR A 74 -6.39 -7.35 17.62
C THR A 74 -6.91 -6.05 18.19
N TYR A 75 -7.73 -5.31 17.44
CA TYR A 75 -8.40 -4.11 17.95
C TYR A 75 -9.27 -4.43 19.18
N PHE A 76 -10.02 -5.54 19.14
CA PHE A 76 -10.82 -5.97 20.28
C PHE A 76 -9.96 -6.29 21.51
N ARG A 77 -8.87 -7.04 21.33
CA ARG A 77 -7.96 -7.39 22.41
C ARG A 77 -7.37 -6.13 23.08
N LEU A 78 -6.85 -5.21 22.27
CA LEU A 78 -6.25 -3.96 22.75
C LEU A 78 -7.28 -3.06 23.44
N ALA A 79 -8.48 -2.93 22.89
CA ALA A 79 -9.57 -2.18 23.51
C ALA A 79 -9.99 -2.76 24.86
N ALA A 80 -10.01 -4.10 25.01
CA ALA A 80 -10.33 -4.78 26.25
C ALA A 80 -9.21 -4.65 27.28
N GLU A 81 -7.94 -4.71 26.88
CA GLU A 81 -6.77 -4.47 27.72
C GLU A 81 -6.76 -3.03 28.28
N ASP A 82 -7.08 -2.05 27.42
CA ASP A 82 -7.22 -0.65 27.76
C ASP A 82 -8.53 -0.31 28.52
N ARG A 83 -9.44 -1.27 28.67
CA ARG A 83 -10.76 -1.10 29.32
C ARG A 83 -11.59 0.02 28.71
N LEU A 84 -11.56 0.15 27.35
CA LEU A 84 -12.33 1.14 26.63
C LEU A 84 -13.85 0.89 26.73
N TRP A 85 -14.59 1.95 26.54
CA TRP A 85 -16.05 1.88 26.42
C TRP A 85 -16.45 1.67 24.96
N VAL A 86 -17.51 0.91 24.73
CA VAL A 86 -18.04 0.68 23.39
C VAL A 86 -19.56 0.86 23.38
N ASP A 87 -20.04 1.56 22.37
CA ASP A 87 -21.45 1.54 21.98
C ASP A 87 -21.71 0.31 21.14
N MET A 88 -22.43 -0.65 21.69
CA MET A 88 -22.74 -1.91 21.00
C MET A 88 -23.65 -1.73 19.79
N THR A 89 -24.41 -0.63 19.70
CA THR A 89 -25.27 -0.34 18.54
C THR A 89 -24.42 0.05 17.33
N THR A 90 -23.47 0.96 17.51
CA THR A 90 -22.62 1.46 16.43
C THR A 90 -21.30 0.69 16.29
N GLY A 91 -20.79 0.13 17.37
CA GLY A 91 -19.45 -0.46 17.48
C GLY A 91 -18.36 0.58 17.79
N LYS A 92 -18.72 1.85 18.04
CA LYS A 92 -17.76 2.92 18.26
C LYS A 92 -17.12 2.83 19.64
N LEU A 93 -15.78 2.85 19.68
CA LEU A 93 -14.98 2.90 20.90
C LEU A 93 -14.85 4.33 21.43
N SER A 94 -14.75 4.45 22.75
CA SER A 94 -14.47 5.71 23.47
C SER A 94 -13.60 5.47 24.70
N GLN A 95 -12.79 6.46 25.04
CA GLN A 95 -12.08 6.49 26.30
C GLN A 95 -12.99 6.87 27.48
N GLU A 96 -14.04 7.64 27.18
CA GLU A 96 -15.00 8.12 28.17
C GLU A 96 -16.31 7.35 28.09
N LYS A 97 -16.93 7.15 29.28
CA LYS A 97 -18.23 6.52 29.42
C LYS A 97 -19.34 7.45 28.93
N ALA A 98 -20.21 6.94 28.04
CA ALA A 98 -21.49 7.55 27.73
C ALA A 98 -22.65 6.62 28.09
N THR A 99 -23.88 7.16 28.12
CA THR A 99 -25.09 6.40 28.41
C THR A 99 -25.27 5.26 27.42
N GLY A 100 -25.53 4.05 27.90
CA GLY A 100 -25.75 2.86 27.07
C GLY A 100 -24.48 2.13 26.62
N MET A 101 -23.29 2.69 26.87
CA MET A 101 -22.02 2.00 26.57
C MET A 101 -21.69 0.94 27.62
N ILE A 102 -21.05 -0.13 27.17
CA ILE A 102 -20.43 -1.14 28.03
C ILE A 102 -18.93 -0.99 28.04
N GLN A 103 -18.29 -1.34 29.16
CA GLN A 103 -16.83 -1.36 29.24
C GLN A 103 -16.30 -2.70 28.77
N LEU A 104 -15.35 -2.69 27.83
CA LEU A 104 -14.64 -3.89 27.43
C LEU A 104 -13.61 -4.29 28.49
N SER A 105 -13.46 -5.59 28.69
CA SER A 105 -12.50 -6.15 29.64
C SER A 105 -12.18 -7.59 29.25
N PRO A 106 -10.93 -8.08 29.43
CA PRO A 106 -10.58 -9.47 29.14
C PRO A 106 -11.37 -10.52 29.93
N ASP A 107 -11.91 -10.13 31.09
CA ASP A 107 -12.64 -10.97 32.05
C ASP A 107 -14.17 -10.78 32.03
N MET A 108 -14.71 -10.06 31.04
CA MET A 108 -16.15 -9.84 30.92
C MET A 108 -16.92 -11.14 30.64
N LYS A 109 -18.13 -11.28 31.25
CA LYS A 109 -18.91 -12.52 31.20
C LYS A 109 -19.34 -12.97 29.80
N ASP A 110 -19.63 -12.01 28.90
CA ASP A 110 -20.08 -12.29 27.52
C ASP A 110 -19.01 -11.93 26.50
N LEU A 111 -17.75 -12.23 26.81
CA LEU A 111 -16.58 -11.88 25.98
C LEU A 111 -16.70 -12.38 24.55
N HIS A 112 -17.14 -13.63 24.37
CA HIS A 112 -17.21 -14.23 23.04
C HIS A 112 -18.22 -13.52 22.13
N ASN A 113 -19.47 -13.35 22.58
CA ASN A 113 -20.51 -12.74 21.77
C ASN A 113 -20.24 -11.27 21.49
N THR A 114 -19.77 -10.53 22.52
CA THR A 114 -19.34 -9.13 22.36
C THR A 114 -18.23 -9.02 21.32
N ARG A 115 -17.20 -9.87 21.42
CA ARG A 115 -16.11 -9.92 20.47
C ARG A 115 -16.59 -10.18 19.04
N MET A 116 -17.43 -11.19 18.84
CA MET A 116 -17.94 -11.54 17.51
C MET A 116 -18.78 -10.42 16.90
N ALA A 117 -19.64 -9.79 17.69
CA ALA A 117 -20.46 -8.66 17.26
C ALA A 117 -19.62 -7.44 16.84
N LEU A 118 -18.50 -7.17 17.54
CA LEU A 118 -17.60 -6.07 17.19
C LEU A 118 -16.72 -6.41 15.97
N ILE A 119 -16.24 -7.65 15.85
CA ILE A 119 -15.51 -8.08 14.64
C ILE A 119 -16.39 -7.91 13.40
N ASP A 120 -17.69 -8.20 13.49
CA ASP A 120 -18.63 -7.98 12.39
C ASP A 120 -18.80 -6.50 12.00
N LYS A 121 -18.66 -5.60 12.95
CA LYS A 121 -18.76 -4.15 12.71
C LYS A 121 -17.44 -3.53 12.24
N TRP A 122 -16.31 -4.11 12.64
CA TRP A 122 -14.97 -3.60 12.36
C TRP A 122 -14.28 -4.28 11.16
N SER A 123 -15.02 -5.09 10.42
CA SER A 123 -14.54 -5.76 9.21
C SER A 123 -15.70 -6.15 8.30
N ILE A 124 -15.37 -6.51 7.06
CA ILE A 124 -16.38 -6.97 6.10
C ILE A 124 -16.90 -8.39 6.36
N ARG A 125 -16.49 -9.03 7.46
CA ARG A 125 -16.77 -10.46 7.74
C ARG A 125 -18.24 -10.85 7.59
N ASN A 126 -19.15 -10.00 7.99
CA ASN A 126 -20.58 -10.29 7.97
C ASN A 126 -21.38 -9.21 7.20
N PHE A 127 -20.70 -8.51 6.26
CA PHE A 127 -21.37 -7.54 5.42
C PHE A 127 -22.48 -8.22 4.60
N ASN A 128 -23.68 -7.65 4.66
CA ASN A 128 -24.82 -8.10 3.87
C ASN A 128 -25.57 -6.86 3.35
N PRO A 129 -25.54 -6.61 2.03
CA PRO A 129 -26.16 -5.41 1.44
C PRO A 129 -27.66 -5.33 1.69
N GLU A 130 -28.36 -6.45 1.94
CA GLU A 130 -29.79 -6.45 2.28
C GLU A 130 -30.07 -5.91 3.70
N LYS A 131 -29.08 -5.90 4.58
CA LYS A 131 -29.20 -5.47 5.98
C LYS A 131 -28.66 -4.09 6.27
N PHE A 132 -27.81 -3.56 5.39
CA PHE A 132 -27.18 -2.26 5.53
C PHE A 132 -27.77 -1.30 4.51
N SER A 133 -28.11 -0.08 4.96
CA SER A 133 -28.55 1.01 4.09
C SER A 133 -27.40 1.72 3.37
N LEU A 134 -26.15 1.47 3.82
CA LEU A 134 -24.94 2.04 3.26
C LEU A 134 -24.37 1.15 2.16
N GLY A 135 -23.73 1.77 1.16
CA GLY A 135 -22.95 1.06 0.16
C GLY A 135 -21.73 0.34 0.75
N PRO A 136 -21.12 -0.58 0.00
CA PRO A 136 -19.89 -1.25 0.44
C PRO A 136 -18.75 -0.28 0.76
N ASP A 137 -18.60 0.79 -0.02
CA ASP A 137 -17.63 1.85 0.16
C ASP A 137 -17.86 2.63 1.47
N GLU A 138 -19.09 3.12 1.70
CA GLU A 138 -19.44 3.83 2.93
C GLU A 138 -19.28 2.94 4.16
N TYR A 139 -19.65 1.65 4.05
CA TYR A 139 -19.44 0.68 5.12
C TYR A 139 -17.96 0.49 5.43
N PHE A 140 -17.14 0.31 4.39
CA PHE A 140 -15.69 0.11 4.51
C PHE A 140 -15.02 1.31 5.16
N PHE A 141 -15.16 2.50 4.58
CA PHE A 141 -14.55 3.72 5.11
C PHE A 141 -15.08 4.10 6.49
N GLY A 142 -16.34 3.78 6.78
CA GLY A 142 -16.96 4.00 8.09
C GLY A 142 -16.32 3.18 9.23
N THR A 143 -15.71 2.02 8.95
CA THR A 143 -15.11 1.18 9.98
C THR A 143 -13.96 1.85 10.72
N PHE A 144 -13.14 2.66 10.04
CA PHE A 144 -11.97 3.33 10.63
C PHE A 144 -12.34 4.26 11.79
N GLY A 145 -13.51 4.91 11.70
CA GLY A 145 -14.03 5.76 12.78
C GLY A 145 -14.45 5.01 14.05
N LEU A 146 -14.66 3.70 13.97
CA LEU A 146 -15.16 2.89 15.07
C LEU A 146 -14.07 2.53 16.09
N PHE A 147 -12.89 2.21 15.62
CA PHE A 147 -11.75 1.76 16.45
C PHE A 147 -10.63 2.80 16.59
N GLY A 148 -10.84 4.04 16.16
CA GLY A 148 -9.84 5.09 16.21
C GLY A 148 -9.25 5.37 17.59
N ALA A 149 -10.01 5.11 18.68
CA ALA A 149 -9.53 5.25 20.05
C ALA A 149 -8.36 4.29 20.39
N VAL A 150 -8.18 3.22 19.64
CA VAL A 150 -7.09 2.23 19.77
C VAL A 150 -5.98 2.51 18.77
N ALA A 151 -6.33 2.84 17.52
CA ALA A 151 -5.40 2.85 16.39
C ALA A 151 -4.14 3.69 16.65
N GLY A 152 -4.27 4.97 16.98
CA GLY A 152 -3.11 5.84 17.17
C GLY A 152 -2.23 5.53 18.38
N LYS A 153 -2.78 4.82 19.39
CA LYS A 153 -2.09 4.49 20.64
C LYS A 153 -1.23 3.22 20.53
N HIS A 154 -1.65 2.27 19.70
CA HIS A 154 -1.08 0.92 19.63
C HIS A 154 -0.40 0.61 18.30
N ASN A 155 0.16 1.62 17.63
CA ASN A 155 0.81 1.43 16.33
C ASN A 155 1.91 0.36 16.35
N VAL A 156 2.65 0.20 17.46
CA VAL A 156 3.70 -0.82 17.59
C VAL A 156 3.11 -2.23 17.57
N GLU A 157 2.00 -2.46 18.25
CA GLU A 157 1.30 -3.75 18.29
C GLU A 157 0.68 -4.07 16.92
N LEU A 158 0.07 -3.08 16.26
CA LEU A 158 -0.50 -3.23 14.92
C LEU A 158 0.59 -3.59 13.90
N MET A 159 1.71 -2.86 13.94
CA MET A 159 2.84 -3.10 13.04
C MET A 159 3.50 -4.45 13.30
N ARG A 160 3.58 -4.87 14.58
CA ARG A 160 4.12 -6.20 14.93
C ARG A 160 3.23 -7.33 14.41
N GLU A 161 1.90 -7.19 14.50
CA GLU A 161 0.97 -8.15 13.89
C GLU A 161 1.18 -8.24 12.37
N LEU A 162 1.25 -7.10 11.68
CA LEU A 162 1.46 -7.07 10.24
C LEU A 162 2.77 -7.77 9.84
N ARG A 163 3.87 -7.51 10.56
CA ARG A 163 5.16 -8.19 10.34
C ARG A 163 5.07 -9.69 10.57
N GLN A 164 4.38 -10.14 11.62
CA GLN A 164 4.19 -11.58 11.91
C GLN A 164 3.45 -12.30 10.79
N ARG A 165 2.38 -11.69 10.28
CA ARG A 165 1.63 -12.25 9.15
C ARG A 165 2.46 -12.26 7.86
N ALA A 166 3.14 -11.19 7.55
CA ALA A 166 4.02 -11.10 6.39
C ALA A 166 5.14 -12.15 6.44
N ALA A 167 5.76 -12.35 7.62
CA ALA A 167 6.75 -13.41 7.81
C ALA A 167 6.16 -14.80 7.59
N TYR A 168 4.96 -15.08 8.12
CA TYR A 168 4.24 -16.35 7.91
C TYR A 168 3.93 -16.61 6.44
N GLU A 169 3.66 -15.54 5.67
CA GLU A 169 3.35 -15.60 4.23
C GLU A 169 4.60 -15.58 3.33
N ASN A 170 5.81 -15.58 3.87
CA ASN A 170 7.07 -15.43 3.15
C ASN A 170 7.18 -14.12 2.36
N VAL A 171 6.65 -13.03 2.89
CA VAL A 171 6.83 -11.67 2.40
C VAL A 171 8.13 -11.11 2.96
N GLN A 172 9.00 -10.59 2.10
CA GLN A 172 10.33 -10.09 2.50
C GLN A 172 10.34 -8.60 2.81
N TYR A 173 9.42 -7.85 2.18
CA TYR A 173 9.39 -6.40 2.24
C TYR A 173 7.96 -5.87 2.43
N LEU A 174 7.82 -4.89 3.30
CA LEU A 174 6.59 -4.14 3.50
C LEU A 174 6.86 -2.65 3.26
N GLU A 175 6.02 -2.01 2.47
CA GLU A 175 6.02 -0.56 2.33
C GLU A 175 4.68 -0.03 2.86
N VAL A 176 4.69 0.38 4.12
CA VAL A 176 3.48 0.59 4.90
C VAL A 176 3.06 2.06 4.87
N MET A 177 1.81 2.31 4.55
CA MET A 177 1.23 3.65 4.62
C MET A 177 0.89 4.02 6.07
N VAL A 178 1.45 5.15 6.52
CA VAL A 178 1.23 5.73 7.84
C VAL A 178 0.75 7.17 7.68
N SER A 179 -0.16 7.59 8.56
CA SER A 179 -0.66 8.96 8.52
C SER A 179 0.48 9.97 8.72
N SER A 180 0.39 11.09 8.02
CA SER A 180 1.12 12.28 8.42
C SER A 180 0.80 12.61 9.87
N PRO A 181 1.72 13.26 10.59
CA PRO A 181 1.45 13.68 11.95
C PRO A 181 0.20 14.55 11.98
N GLY A 182 -0.53 14.53 13.09
CA GLY A 182 -1.76 15.29 13.25
C GLY A 182 -1.52 16.78 13.01
N ILE A 183 -1.79 17.21 11.80
CA ILE A 183 -1.72 18.61 11.39
C ILE A 183 -3.14 19.12 11.20
N ASP A 184 -3.55 20.04 12.05
CA ASP A 184 -4.83 20.75 11.98
C ASP A 184 -4.60 22.26 11.90
N ALA A 185 -5.70 23.02 11.89
CA ALA A 185 -5.67 24.47 11.85
C ALA A 185 -4.81 25.08 12.98
N LYS A 186 -4.93 24.55 14.18
CA LYS A 186 -4.18 25.04 15.34
C LYS A 186 -2.68 24.80 15.20
N VAL A 187 -2.28 23.63 14.75
CA VAL A 187 -0.86 23.29 14.51
C VAL A 187 -0.26 24.20 13.44
N ILE A 188 -1.00 24.51 12.37
CA ILE A 188 -0.57 25.44 11.31
C ILE A 188 -0.41 26.86 11.89
N ASP A 189 -1.34 27.34 12.67
CA ASP A 189 -1.25 28.65 13.31
C ASP A 189 -0.06 28.72 14.30
N ASP A 190 0.17 27.65 15.06
CA ASP A 190 1.32 27.55 15.97
C ASP A 190 2.66 27.59 15.24
N PHE A 191 2.73 27.14 14.00
CA PHE A 191 3.94 27.23 13.17
C PHE A 191 4.18 28.65 12.64
N CYS A 192 3.13 29.35 12.28
CA CYS A 192 3.18 30.65 11.60
C CYS A 192 2.82 31.78 12.57
N TYR A 193 1.55 32.16 12.56
CA TYR A 193 0.94 33.15 13.43
C TYR A 193 -0.56 32.86 13.57
N SER A 194 -1.18 33.37 14.63
CA SER A 194 -2.61 33.18 14.88
C SER A 194 -3.46 33.76 13.73
N GLY A 195 -4.33 32.95 13.15
CA GLY A 195 -5.17 33.30 12.02
C GLY A 195 -4.56 33.00 10.63
N PHE A 196 -3.33 32.50 10.55
CA PHE A 196 -2.71 32.12 9.29
C PHE A 196 -3.55 31.05 8.55
N TYR A 197 -4.04 30.07 9.30
CA TYR A 197 -4.85 29.00 8.72
C TYR A 197 -6.11 29.56 8.08
N GLU A 198 -6.85 30.38 8.78
CA GLU A 198 -8.11 30.93 8.26
C GLU A 198 -7.88 31.77 7.00
N GLU A 199 -6.88 32.67 7.03
CA GLU A 199 -6.50 33.52 5.91
C GLU A 199 -6.12 32.72 4.67
N TYR A 200 -5.11 31.83 4.80
CA TYR A 200 -4.54 31.12 3.64
C TYR A 200 -5.43 29.98 3.15
N ASN A 201 -6.18 29.32 4.03
CA ASN A 201 -7.14 28.31 3.59
C ASN A 201 -8.28 28.92 2.78
N ALA A 202 -8.81 30.09 3.19
CA ALA A 202 -9.84 30.81 2.43
C ALA A 202 -9.29 31.30 1.06
N ARG A 203 -8.08 31.83 1.02
CA ARG A 203 -7.41 32.24 -0.22
C ARG A 203 -7.20 31.07 -1.17
N LEU A 204 -6.74 29.92 -0.64
CA LEU A 204 -6.51 28.71 -1.42
C LEU A 204 -7.83 28.14 -1.96
N GLN A 205 -8.88 28.06 -1.15
CA GLN A 205 -10.22 27.66 -1.60
C GLN A 205 -10.76 28.56 -2.72
N THR A 206 -10.60 29.88 -2.57
CA THR A 206 -11.00 30.82 -3.61
C THR A 206 -10.23 30.61 -4.91
N ALA A 207 -8.91 30.43 -4.82
CA ALA A 207 -8.06 30.18 -5.98
C ALA A 207 -8.44 28.88 -6.72
N ILE A 208 -8.71 27.79 -5.97
CA ILE A 208 -9.18 26.51 -6.53
C ILE A 208 -10.50 26.70 -7.28
N GLN A 209 -11.46 27.39 -6.69
CA GLN A 209 -12.77 27.64 -7.32
C GLN A 209 -12.67 28.52 -8.57
N GLU A 210 -11.78 29.52 -8.56
CA GLU A 210 -11.58 30.40 -9.71
C GLU A 210 -10.86 29.70 -10.86
N ASP A 211 -9.87 28.86 -10.56
CA ASP A 211 -9.19 28.04 -11.56
C ASP A 211 -10.15 27.02 -12.19
N ALA A 212 -11.01 26.39 -11.39
CA ALA A 212 -12.03 25.46 -11.89
C ALA A 212 -13.05 26.15 -12.84
N LYS A 213 -13.43 27.40 -12.56
CA LYS A 213 -14.33 28.20 -13.43
C LYS A 213 -13.66 28.71 -14.70
N ASN A 214 -12.35 28.83 -14.73
CA ASN A 214 -11.58 29.46 -15.80
C ASN A 214 -10.36 28.59 -16.21
N PRO A 215 -10.56 27.36 -16.64
CA PRO A 215 -9.45 26.45 -16.94
C PRO A 215 -8.53 27.05 -18.03
N GLY A 216 -7.22 27.01 -17.77
CA GLY A 216 -6.18 27.42 -18.72
C GLY A 216 -5.93 28.94 -18.83
N LYS A 217 -6.54 29.77 -17.99
CA LYS A 217 -6.25 31.24 -17.98
C LYS A 217 -5.08 31.60 -17.07
N GLU A 218 -5.26 31.49 -15.77
CA GLU A 218 -4.23 31.77 -14.76
C GLU A 218 -4.20 30.59 -13.79
N ASP A 219 -3.03 30.26 -13.29
CA ASP A 219 -2.88 29.23 -12.25
C ASP A 219 -2.77 29.91 -10.86
N ARG A 220 -3.91 30.36 -10.34
CA ARG A 220 -4.01 31.03 -9.04
C ARG A 220 -3.70 30.08 -7.90
N THR A 221 -4.13 28.83 -8.03
CA THR A 221 -3.86 27.79 -7.02
C THR A 221 -2.35 27.64 -6.81
N THR A 222 -1.59 27.44 -7.88
CA THR A 222 -0.12 27.33 -7.78
C THR A 222 0.53 28.62 -7.26
N ALA A 223 0.00 29.79 -7.59
CA ALA A 223 0.52 31.06 -7.07
C ALA A 223 0.37 31.15 -5.53
N VAL A 224 -0.80 30.82 -4.98
CA VAL A 224 -1.05 30.79 -3.51
C VAL A 224 -0.19 29.71 -2.84
N LEU A 225 -0.09 28.52 -3.42
CA LEU A 225 0.74 27.44 -2.88
C LEU A 225 2.23 27.82 -2.83
N ASN A 226 2.76 28.51 -3.84
CA ASN A 226 4.12 29.03 -3.87
C ASN A 226 4.38 30.07 -2.77
N GLU A 227 3.42 30.94 -2.52
CA GLU A 227 3.51 31.92 -1.44
C GLU A 227 3.60 31.24 -0.08
N ILE A 228 2.69 30.26 0.19
CA ILE A 228 2.71 29.47 1.41
C ILE A 228 4.02 28.69 1.56
N TYR A 229 4.46 27.99 0.51
CA TYR A 229 5.73 27.26 0.49
C TYR A 229 6.92 28.16 0.86
N THR A 230 6.96 29.37 0.27
CA THR A 230 8.06 30.33 0.52
C THR A 230 8.11 30.77 1.97
N GLN A 231 6.96 30.93 2.62
CA GLN A 231 6.88 31.22 4.05
C GLN A 231 7.33 30.02 4.89
N TRP A 232 6.88 28.81 4.55
CA TRP A 232 7.08 27.61 5.38
C TRP A 232 8.48 27.02 5.31
N LYS A 233 9.13 27.06 4.14
CA LYS A 233 10.42 26.38 3.89
C LYS A 233 11.55 26.74 4.86
N SER A 234 11.46 27.89 5.53
CA SER A 234 12.47 28.38 6.46
C SER A 234 11.99 28.42 7.93
N LEU A 235 10.79 27.94 8.22
CA LEU A 235 10.26 27.96 9.58
C LEU A 235 10.93 26.88 10.44
N PRO A 236 11.65 27.22 11.53
CA PRO A 236 12.30 26.23 12.41
C PRO A 236 11.34 25.22 13.01
N LYS A 237 10.09 25.63 13.31
CA LYS A 237 9.08 24.76 13.89
C LYS A 237 8.67 23.64 12.93
N PHE A 238 8.60 23.88 11.63
CA PHE A 238 8.37 22.81 10.64
C PHE A 238 9.54 21.82 10.60
N ASP A 239 10.78 22.31 10.65
CA ASP A 239 11.96 21.44 10.66
C ASP A 239 11.99 20.55 11.91
N GLN A 240 11.71 21.12 13.08
CA GLN A 240 11.58 20.36 14.32
C GLN A 240 10.47 19.30 14.22
N PHE A 241 9.28 19.69 13.77
CA PHE A 241 8.12 18.81 13.67
C PHE A 241 8.37 17.61 12.73
N ARG A 242 8.97 17.83 11.55
CA ARG A 242 9.30 16.72 10.64
C ARG A 242 10.35 15.77 11.22
N ARG A 243 11.34 16.27 11.98
CA ARG A 243 12.35 15.43 12.64
C ARG A 243 11.72 14.58 13.74
N GLU A 244 10.81 15.16 14.51
CA GLU A 244 10.04 14.43 15.53
C GLU A 244 9.17 13.33 14.88
N TYR A 245 8.54 13.64 13.76
CA TYR A 245 7.77 12.66 13.00
C TYR A 245 8.63 11.52 12.46
N VAL A 246 9.76 11.81 11.82
CA VAL A 246 10.70 10.79 11.34
C VAL A 246 11.21 9.93 12.49
N LYS A 247 11.53 10.55 13.63
CA LYS A 247 11.91 9.80 14.83
C LYS A 247 10.79 8.85 15.29
N GLN A 248 9.54 9.29 15.30
CA GLN A 248 8.40 8.41 15.67
C GLN A 248 8.27 7.22 14.72
N ILE A 249 8.46 7.41 13.41
CA ILE A 249 8.42 6.32 12.43
C ILE A 249 9.61 5.37 12.59
N ASN A 250 10.81 5.88 12.84
CA ASN A 250 11.99 5.06 13.09
C ASN A 250 11.84 4.25 14.39
N ASP A 251 11.33 4.87 15.45
CA ASP A 251 11.03 4.21 16.73
C ASP A 251 9.95 3.10 16.53
N LEU A 252 8.92 3.37 15.73
CA LEU A 252 7.89 2.39 15.38
C LEU A 252 8.51 1.18 14.67
N ASP A 253 9.40 1.42 13.69
CA ASP A 253 10.09 0.36 12.96
C ASP A 253 10.91 -0.52 13.89
N GLU A 254 11.71 0.08 14.76
CA GLU A 254 12.59 -0.60 15.71
C GLU A 254 11.79 -1.42 16.73
N GLN A 255 10.80 -0.79 17.40
CA GLN A 255 10.02 -1.41 18.48
C GLN A 255 9.09 -2.53 17.97
N SER A 256 8.67 -2.48 16.71
CA SER A 256 7.82 -3.52 16.11
C SER A 256 8.60 -4.68 15.47
N ALA A 257 9.94 -4.59 15.38
CA ALA A 257 10.77 -5.61 14.76
C ALA A 257 10.62 -6.97 15.46
N LEU A 258 10.62 -8.06 14.67
CA LEU A 258 10.59 -9.41 15.19
C LEU A 258 12.01 -9.87 15.52
N SER A 259 12.14 -10.77 16.49
CA SER A 259 13.44 -11.32 16.91
C SER A 259 14.13 -12.17 15.82
N SER A 260 13.37 -12.70 14.87
CA SER A 260 13.88 -13.48 13.75
C SER A 260 12.98 -13.36 12.53
N ALA A 261 13.56 -13.45 11.34
CA ALA A 261 12.84 -13.46 10.05
C ALA A 261 11.85 -12.29 9.86
N SER A 262 12.15 -11.11 10.44
CA SER A 262 11.34 -9.92 10.25
C SER A 262 11.42 -9.43 8.80
N PRO A 263 10.30 -9.13 8.15
CA PRO A 263 10.33 -8.41 6.88
C PRO A 263 11.04 -7.06 7.04
N VAL A 264 11.76 -6.65 6.00
CA VAL A 264 12.28 -5.28 5.92
C VAL A 264 11.11 -4.33 5.71
N CYS A 265 11.04 -3.25 6.48
CA CYS A 265 9.96 -2.29 6.37
C CYS A 265 10.49 -0.87 6.08
N TYR A 266 9.78 -0.19 5.21
CA TYR A 266 9.85 1.24 4.96
C TYR A 266 8.44 1.80 4.89
N TYR A 267 8.31 3.13 4.93
CA TYR A 267 7.02 3.76 5.13
C TYR A 267 6.72 4.82 4.08
N GLN A 268 5.46 4.94 3.71
CA GLN A 268 4.93 6.07 2.97
C GLN A 268 4.13 6.96 3.93
N SER A 269 4.44 8.26 3.96
CA SER A 269 3.63 9.24 4.67
C SER A 269 2.52 9.73 3.75
N TYR A 270 1.27 9.74 4.21
CA TYR A 270 0.15 10.16 3.38
C TYR A 270 -0.57 11.41 3.90
N ALA A 271 -1.15 12.17 2.98
CA ALA A 271 -2.15 13.18 3.27
C ALA A 271 -3.57 12.63 3.07
N SER A 272 -4.54 13.13 3.87
CA SER A 272 -5.95 12.80 3.72
C SER A 272 -6.64 13.78 2.76
N ARG A 273 -7.03 13.30 1.57
CA ARG A 273 -7.61 14.12 0.48
C ARG A 273 -8.93 14.81 0.82
N ASN A 274 -9.66 14.29 1.80
CA ASN A 274 -10.94 14.85 2.24
C ASN A 274 -10.78 15.89 3.36
N SER A 275 -9.56 16.34 3.65
CA SER A 275 -9.27 17.45 4.55
C SER A 275 -9.35 18.81 3.81
N ALA A 276 -9.36 19.91 4.58
CA ALA A 276 -9.27 21.25 4.00
C ALA A 276 -7.96 21.41 3.19
N PRO A 277 -7.95 22.14 2.06
CA PRO A 277 -6.82 22.21 1.15
C PRO A 277 -5.48 22.59 1.80
N LEU A 278 -5.50 23.55 2.73
CA LEU A 278 -4.28 23.95 3.44
C LEU A 278 -3.75 22.86 4.38
N VAL A 279 -4.63 22.05 4.97
CA VAL A 279 -4.25 20.89 5.78
C VAL A 279 -3.61 19.81 4.90
N VAL A 280 -4.19 19.51 3.73
CA VAL A 280 -3.61 18.58 2.75
C VAL A 280 -2.21 19.06 2.35
N PHE A 281 -2.06 20.34 2.02
CA PHE A 281 -0.76 20.88 1.63
C PHE A 281 0.27 20.81 2.76
N ALA A 282 -0.13 21.09 4.01
CA ALA A 282 0.75 20.98 5.18
C ALA A 282 1.21 19.52 5.44
N GLN A 283 0.29 18.57 5.33
CA GLN A 283 0.61 17.14 5.44
C GLN A 283 1.60 16.71 4.36
N LEU A 284 1.36 17.08 3.10
CA LEU A 284 2.27 16.80 1.99
C LEU A 284 3.63 17.47 2.18
N PHE A 285 3.65 18.74 2.62
CA PHE A 285 4.89 19.46 2.88
C PHE A 285 5.77 18.75 3.90
N VAL A 286 5.19 18.30 5.03
CA VAL A 286 5.93 17.52 6.04
C VAL A 286 6.37 16.18 5.47
N ALA A 287 5.51 15.46 4.76
CA ALA A 287 5.81 14.16 4.16
C ALA A 287 7.00 14.23 3.19
N TYR A 288 6.97 15.17 2.24
CA TYR A 288 8.05 15.39 1.28
C TYR A 288 9.39 15.70 1.99
N ASN A 289 9.35 16.62 2.95
CA ASN A 289 10.55 16.99 3.69
C ASN A 289 11.06 15.88 4.62
N SER A 290 10.20 14.97 5.07
CA SER A 290 10.58 13.78 5.85
C SER A 290 11.39 12.79 5.03
N CYS A 291 11.07 12.62 3.73
CA CYS A 291 11.84 11.79 2.80
C CYS A 291 13.26 12.33 2.53
N MET A 292 13.54 13.59 2.90
CA MET A 292 14.85 14.23 2.67
C MET A 292 15.88 13.97 3.78
N LEU A 293 15.46 13.48 4.94
CA LEU A 293 16.36 13.15 6.04
C LEU A 293 17.10 11.83 5.75
N ASP A 294 18.40 11.82 5.98
CA ASP A 294 19.26 10.67 5.59
C ASP A 294 18.98 9.39 6.41
N ASP A 295 18.51 9.56 7.64
CA ASP A 295 18.15 8.48 8.56
C ASP A 295 16.67 8.08 8.50
N SER A 296 15.90 8.66 7.57
CA SER A 296 14.46 8.45 7.48
C SER A 296 14.09 7.08 6.93
N LYS A 297 13.17 6.41 7.62
CA LYS A 297 12.45 5.25 7.10
C LYS A 297 11.25 5.65 6.23
N VAL A 298 10.90 6.93 6.15
CA VAL A 298 9.89 7.46 5.21
C VAL A 298 10.54 7.60 3.84
N VAL A 299 10.09 6.78 2.89
CA VAL A 299 10.70 6.68 1.54
C VAL A 299 9.76 7.10 0.41
N GLY A 300 8.51 7.43 0.76
CA GLY A 300 7.51 7.82 -0.22
C GLY A 300 6.38 8.64 0.37
N VAL A 301 5.64 9.30 -0.52
CA VAL A 301 4.48 10.13 -0.19
C VAL A 301 3.26 9.64 -0.95
N ASN A 302 2.09 9.68 -0.30
CA ASN A 302 0.83 9.24 -0.85
C ASN A 302 -0.31 10.23 -0.51
N ILE A 303 -1.46 10.06 -1.14
CA ILE A 303 -2.72 10.71 -0.78
C ILE A 303 -3.81 9.65 -0.71
N VAL A 304 -4.58 9.64 0.36
CA VAL A 304 -5.52 8.54 0.69
C VAL A 304 -6.90 9.06 1.12
N ALA A 305 -7.78 8.17 1.51
CA ALA A 305 -9.19 8.34 1.81
C ALA A 305 -10.08 8.27 0.56
N ALA A 306 -11.41 8.10 0.76
CA ALA A 306 -12.39 7.90 -0.29
C ALA A 306 -12.20 8.87 -1.45
N GLU A 307 -11.87 8.36 -2.64
CA GLU A 307 -11.62 9.19 -3.83
C GLU A 307 -12.91 9.81 -4.37
N ASN A 308 -14.05 9.12 -4.18
CA ASN A 308 -15.39 9.59 -4.50
C ASN A 308 -15.93 10.63 -3.49
N GLY A 309 -15.15 11.01 -2.46
CA GLY A 309 -15.58 12.04 -1.50
C GLY A 309 -15.71 13.43 -2.15
N GLU A 310 -16.72 14.21 -1.75
CA GLU A 310 -17.02 15.51 -2.31
C GLU A 310 -15.80 16.46 -2.37
N VAL A 311 -15.03 16.53 -1.27
CA VAL A 311 -13.79 17.33 -1.21
C VAL A 311 -12.72 16.78 -2.14
N SER A 312 -12.57 15.46 -2.18
CA SER A 312 -11.59 14.77 -3.04
C SER A 312 -11.83 15.09 -4.51
N ILE A 313 -13.06 14.93 -4.99
CA ILE A 313 -13.45 15.21 -6.39
C ILE A 313 -13.24 16.68 -6.71
N ARG A 314 -13.78 17.57 -5.88
CA ARG A 314 -13.69 19.02 -6.09
C ARG A 314 -12.25 19.53 -6.16
N ASP A 315 -11.38 19.06 -5.28
CA ASP A 315 -10.04 19.61 -5.09
C ASP A 315 -8.95 18.75 -5.75
N TYR A 316 -9.30 17.71 -6.52
CA TYR A 316 -8.35 16.74 -7.08
C TYR A 316 -7.22 17.42 -7.87
N THR A 317 -7.56 18.31 -8.79
CA THR A 317 -6.56 19.05 -9.58
C THR A 317 -5.63 19.88 -8.69
N ALA A 318 -6.16 20.50 -7.63
CA ALA A 318 -5.33 21.23 -6.68
C ALA A 318 -4.38 20.31 -5.92
N HIS A 319 -4.83 19.14 -5.52
CA HIS A 319 -3.95 18.13 -4.90
C HIS A 319 -2.80 17.75 -5.83
N MET A 320 -3.06 17.49 -7.11
CA MET A 320 -2.00 17.16 -8.07
C MET A 320 -1.02 18.33 -8.31
N LYS A 321 -1.51 19.58 -8.28
CA LYS A 321 -0.65 20.77 -8.29
C LYS A 321 0.22 20.89 -7.03
N MET A 322 -0.27 20.47 -5.85
CA MET A 322 0.53 20.43 -4.62
C MET A 322 1.71 19.46 -4.76
N PHE A 323 1.48 18.26 -5.29
CA PHE A 323 2.53 17.29 -5.57
C PHE A 323 3.56 17.84 -6.57
N ASN A 324 3.10 18.42 -7.67
CA ASN A 324 3.96 19.00 -8.70
C ASN A 324 4.87 20.10 -8.12
N LEU A 325 4.30 21.02 -7.34
CA LEU A 325 5.04 22.08 -6.69
C LEU A 325 6.12 21.52 -5.75
N LEU A 326 5.74 20.57 -4.88
CA LEU A 326 6.67 20.01 -3.90
C LEU A 326 7.78 19.21 -4.57
N ASP A 327 7.48 18.43 -5.61
CA ASP A 327 8.50 17.69 -6.39
C ASP A 327 9.52 18.66 -7.05
N ALA A 328 9.03 19.78 -7.59
CA ALA A 328 9.88 20.81 -8.19
C ALA A 328 10.76 21.58 -7.19
N GLN A 329 10.37 21.64 -5.93
CA GLN A 329 11.05 22.39 -4.87
C GLN A 329 12.02 21.54 -4.04
N THR A 330 11.96 20.21 -4.13
CA THR A 330 12.86 19.32 -3.39
C THR A 330 14.22 19.17 -4.10
N PRO A 331 15.35 19.13 -3.35
CA PRO A 331 16.69 19.04 -3.94
C PRO A 331 16.99 17.68 -4.59
N LYS A 332 16.23 16.65 -4.28
CA LYS A 332 16.28 15.32 -4.88
C LYS A 332 14.87 14.80 -5.10
N PRO A 333 14.63 13.95 -6.13
CA PRO A 333 13.30 13.40 -6.38
C PRO A 333 12.75 12.65 -5.16
N VAL A 334 11.49 12.88 -4.85
CA VAL A 334 10.72 12.12 -3.86
C VAL A 334 9.87 11.09 -4.60
N ASN A 335 9.83 9.87 -4.07
CA ASN A 335 8.96 8.85 -4.63
C ASN A 335 7.51 9.10 -4.20
N THR A 336 6.61 9.01 -5.15
CA THR A 336 5.16 9.15 -4.91
C THR A 336 4.42 7.94 -5.43
N SER A 337 3.55 7.39 -4.58
CA SER A 337 2.54 6.41 -4.95
C SER A 337 1.18 7.02 -4.62
N LEU A 338 0.35 7.23 -5.64
CA LEU A 338 -0.88 7.98 -5.47
C LEU A 338 -2.09 7.07 -5.67
N HIS A 339 -3.04 7.08 -4.72
CA HIS A 339 -4.36 6.55 -4.97
C HIS A 339 -4.99 7.36 -6.08
N ALA A 340 -5.24 6.74 -7.22
CA ALA A 340 -5.87 7.38 -8.37
C ALA A 340 -6.66 6.33 -9.17
N GLY A 341 -7.88 6.69 -9.54
CA GLY A 341 -8.76 5.81 -10.27
C GLY A 341 -9.37 4.68 -9.42
N GLU A 342 -9.54 4.89 -8.13
CA GLU A 342 -10.38 4.02 -7.28
C GLU A 342 -11.85 4.44 -7.42
N LEU A 343 -12.32 4.49 -8.66
CA LEU A 343 -13.63 5.01 -9.04
C LEU A 343 -14.38 4.04 -9.96
N THR A 344 -15.70 4.17 -9.97
CA THR A 344 -16.61 3.45 -10.86
C THR A 344 -17.89 4.26 -11.07
N LEU A 345 -18.61 3.98 -12.17
CA LEU A 345 -19.91 4.62 -12.47
C LEU A 345 -20.97 4.45 -11.37
N GLY A 346 -20.77 3.49 -10.46
CA GLY A 346 -21.66 3.35 -9.29
C GLY A 346 -21.43 4.37 -8.18
N LEU A 347 -20.30 5.09 -8.21
CA LEU A 347 -19.88 6.02 -7.14
C LEU A 347 -19.84 7.48 -7.61
N VAL A 348 -19.50 7.74 -8.89
CA VAL A 348 -19.28 9.07 -9.43
C VAL A 348 -19.86 9.20 -10.84
N GLU A 349 -19.97 10.44 -11.33
CA GLU A 349 -20.36 10.73 -12.71
C GLU A 349 -19.23 10.39 -13.71
N PRO A 350 -19.55 10.13 -14.99
CA PRO A 350 -18.54 9.73 -15.99
C PRO A 350 -17.39 10.72 -16.18
N GLU A 351 -17.67 12.00 -16.05
CA GLU A 351 -16.70 13.10 -16.19
C GLU A 351 -15.59 13.00 -15.13
N GLU A 352 -15.95 12.59 -13.91
CA GLU A 352 -15.04 12.50 -12.78
C GLU A 352 -14.10 11.30 -12.86
N MET A 353 -14.42 10.30 -13.69
CA MET A 353 -13.55 9.15 -13.96
C MET A 353 -12.52 9.43 -15.07
N SER A 354 -12.55 10.62 -15.69
CA SER A 354 -11.88 10.82 -16.98
C SER A 354 -10.46 11.36 -16.91
N ASP A 355 -9.93 11.70 -15.72
CA ASP A 355 -8.70 12.49 -15.63
C ASP A 355 -7.86 12.27 -14.37
N HIS A 356 -8.27 11.43 -13.44
CA HIS A 356 -7.57 11.25 -12.17
C HIS A 356 -6.21 10.57 -12.36
N ILE A 357 -6.15 9.45 -13.06
CA ILE A 357 -4.87 8.77 -13.33
C ILE A 357 -4.00 9.61 -14.26
N ASN A 358 -4.61 10.30 -15.24
CA ASN A 358 -3.89 11.23 -16.10
C ASN A 358 -3.16 12.29 -15.28
N GLN A 359 -3.86 13.00 -14.40
CA GLN A 359 -3.27 14.05 -13.57
C GLN A 359 -2.21 13.48 -12.61
N ALA A 360 -2.43 12.30 -12.02
CA ALA A 360 -1.44 11.64 -11.18
C ALA A 360 -0.15 11.34 -11.94
N VAL A 361 -0.23 10.87 -13.21
CA VAL A 361 0.94 10.51 -14.03
C VAL A 361 1.60 11.72 -14.67
N PHE A 362 0.82 12.68 -15.19
CA PHE A 362 1.35 13.80 -15.98
C PHE A 362 1.61 15.06 -15.15
N THR A 363 0.78 15.36 -14.15
CA THR A 363 0.92 16.54 -13.31
C THR A 363 1.72 16.24 -12.04
N ALA A 364 1.33 15.22 -11.27
CA ALA A 364 2.00 14.86 -10.03
C ALA A 364 3.24 13.97 -10.21
N ASN A 365 3.51 13.50 -11.45
CA ASN A 365 4.68 12.67 -11.79
C ASN A 365 4.80 11.38 -10.94
N ALA A 366 3.67 10.77 -10.61
CA ALA A 366 3.59 9.57 -9.79
C ALA A 366 4.48 8.44 -10.30
N LYS A 367 5.18 7.75 -9.40
CA LYS A 367 6.01 6.59 -9.70
C LYS A 367 5.21 5.30 -9.66
N ARG A 368 4.14 5.27 -8.85
CA ARG A 368 3.16 4.19 -8.80
C ARG A 368 1.77 4.79 -8.68
N ILE A 369 0.79 4.05 -9.17
CA ILE A 369 -0.64 4.35 -9.09
C ILE A 369 -1.29 3.28 -8.23
N GLY A 370 -1.91 3.69 -7.13
CA GLY A 370 -2.76 2.82 -6.32
C GLY A 370 -4.11 2.61 -7.00
N HIS A 371 -4.57 1.36 -7.09
CA HIS A 371 -5.82 0.90 -7.70
C HIS A 371 -5.88 1.02 -9.22
N GLY A 372 -6.00 2.22 -9.78
CA GLY A 372 -6.06 2.46 -11.23
C GLY A 372 -7.22 1.73 -11.92
N VAL A 373 -8.39 1.61 -11.26
CA VAL A 373 -9.48 0.75 -11.74
C VAL A 373 -10.20 1.36 -12.94
N ASP A 374 -10.33 2.67 -12.97
CA ASP A 374 -11.08 3.40 -14.02
C ASP A 374 -10.25 3.74 -15.27
N VAL A 375 -9.03 3.23 -15.41
CA VAL A 375 -8.12 3.57 -16.51
C VAL A 375 -8.74 3.49 -17.91
N ALA A 376 -9.75 2.65 -18.11
CA ALA A 376 -10.46 2.55 -19.39
C ALA A 376 -11.39 3.74 -19.67
N PHE A 377 -11.76 4.51 -18.65
CA PHE A 377 -12.58 5.72 -18.75
C PHE A 377 -11.75 7.00 -18.88
N GLU A 378 -10.45 6.91 -18.61
CA GLU A 378 -9.54 8.04 -18.69
C GLU A 378 -9.44 8.62 -20.12
N LYS A 379 -9.34 9.95 -20.20
CA LYS A 379 -9.05 10.63 -21.47
C LYS A 379 -7.74 10.13 -22.05
N GLU A 380 -7.73 9.87 -23.36
CA GLU A 380 -6.53 9.36 -24.02
C GLU A 380 -5.91 8.12 -23.32
N SER A 381 -6.75 7.21 -22.84
CA SER A 381 -6.36 6.01 -22.06
C SER A 381 -5.18 5.23 -22.69
N ILE A 382 -5.16 5.12 -24.04
CA ILE A 382 -4.06 4.45 -24.76
C ILE A 382 -2.74 5.22 -24.62
N VAL A 383 -2.78 6.55 -24.68
CA VAL A 383 -1.60 7.42 -24.48
C VAL A 383 -1.11 7.32 -23.04
N LEU A 384 -2.05 7.33 -22.09
CA LEU A 384 -1.77 7.15 -20.66
C LEU A 384 -1.05 5.81 -20.41
N LEU A 385 -1.61 4.69 -20.87
CA LEU A 385 -1.03 3.35 -20.71
C LEU A 385 0.36 3.25 -21.34
N ASN A 386 0.56 3.79 -22.55
CA ASN A 386 1.87 3.84 -23.19
C ASN A 386 2.87 4.69 -22.38
N THR A 387 2.41 5.78 -21.78
CA THR A 387 3.26 6.65 -20.92
C THR A 387 3.64 5.91 -19.65
N MET A 388 2.69 5.26 -18.97
CA MET A 388 2.97 4.45 -17.77
C MET A 388 4.00 3.36 -18.05
N ARG A 389 3.83 2.63 -19.17
CA ARG A 389 4.82 1.63 -19.63
C ARG A 389 6.20 2.25 -19.82
N ASN A 390 6.30 3.35 -20.56
CA ASN A 390 7.58 3.97 -20.93
C ASN A 390 8.29 4.60 -19.74
N LYS A 391 7.54 5.26 -18.84
CA LYS A 391 8.04 5.80 -17.57
C LYS A 391 8.29 4.71 -16.52
N ARG A 392 7.81 3.47 -16.76
CA ARG A 392 7.78 2.37 -15.79
C ARG A 392 6.99 2.72 -14.52
N THR A 393 5.92 3.51 -14.67
CA THR A 393 4.96 3.77 -13.59
C THR A 393 4.17 2.49 -13.35
N ALA A 394 4.32 1.87 -12.18
CA ALA A 394 3.63 0.63 -11.86
C ALA A 394 2.21 0.91 -11.33
N VAL A 395 1.30 -0.05 -11.55
CA VAL A 395 -0.02 -0.03 -10.92
C VAL A 395 -0.04 -1.03 -9.76
N GLU A 396 -0.56 -0.61 -8.60
CA GLU A 396 -0.73 -1.41 -7.39
C GLU A 396 -2.16 -1.95 -7.36
N ILE A 397 -2.29 -3.25 -7.64
CA ILE A 397 -3.61 -3.90 -7.78
C ILE A 397 -4.00 -4.60 -6.49
N ASN A 398 -5.16 -4.22 -5.97
CA ASN A 398 -5.76 -4.65 -4.70
C ASN A 398 -7.07 -5.40 -4.97
N LEU A 399 -7.00 -6.66 -5.42
CA LEU A 399 -8.15 -7.38 -5.99
C LEU A 399 -9.34 -7.54 -5.04
N THR A 400 -9.08 -7.80 -3.75
CA THR A 400 -10.16 -7.94 -2.76
C THR A 400 -10.81 -6.60 -2.45
N SER A 401 -10.02 -5.54 -2.33
CA SER A 401 -10.49 -4.18 -2.11
C SER A 401 -11.36 -3.71 -3.27
N ASN A 402 -10.86 -3.82 -4.50
CA ASN A 402 -11.60 -3.39 -5.69
C ASN A 402 -12.89 -4.18 -5.90
N GLU A 403 -12.91 -5.47 -5.53
CA GLU A 403 -14.14 -6.26 -5.55
C GLU A 403 -15.14 -5.79 -4.49
N PHE A 404 -14.68 -5.51 -3.26
CA PHE A 404 -15.58 -5.13 -2.18
C PHE A 404 -16.09 -3.70 -2.31
N ILE A 405 -15.17 -2.73 -2.47
CA ILE A 405 -15.49 -1.29 -2.45
C ILE A 405 -16.19 -0.87 -3.74
N LEU A 406 -15.68 -1.34 -4.90
CA LEU A 406 -16.11 -0.88 -6.21
C LEU A 406 -17.03 -1.88 -6.94
N GLY A 407 -17.18 -3.09 -6.43
CA GLY A 407 -17.87 -4.17 -7.13
C GLY A 407 -17.13 -4.68 -8.39
N VAL A 408 -15.86 -4.30 -8.60
CA VAL A 408 -15.09 -4.58 -9.82
C VAL A 408 -14.22 -5.82 -9.66
N LYS A 409 -14.47 -6.85 -10.48
CA LYS A 409 -13.74 -8.12 -10.46
C LYS A 409 -13.69 -8.81 -11.82
N GLY A 410 -12.82 -9.82 -11.94
CA GLY A 410 -12.71 -10.65 -13.16
C GLY A 410 -12.45 -9.80 -14.40
N ASP A 411 -13.23 -10.00 -15.45
CA ASP A 411 -13.05 -9.31 -16.73
C ASP A 411 -13.40 -7.82 -16.70
N ALA A 412 -14.18 -7.38 -15.71
CA ALA A 412 -14.45 -5.95 -15.49
C ALA A 412 -13.24 -5.20 -14.89
N HIS A 413 -12.30 -5.92 -14.24
CA HIS A 413 -11.11 -5.33 -13.65
C HIS A 413 -10.03 -5.11 -14.72
N PRO A 414 -9.37 -3.93 -14.77
CA PRO A 414 -8.40 -3.58 -15.82
C PRO A 414 -7.06 -4.33 -15.75
N PHE A 415 -6.92 -5.34 -14.91
CA PHE A 415 -5.70 -6.15 -14.78
C PHE A 415 -5.13 -6.58 -16.14
N MET A 416 -5.99 -7.16 -16.99
CA MET A 416 -5.56 -7.65 -18.30
C MET A 416 -5.23 -6.51 -19.27
N LEU A 417 -5.87 -5.36 -19.15
CA LEU A 417 -5.56 -4.18 -19.95
C LEU A 417 -4.15 -3.65 -19.62
N TYR A 418 -3.81 -3.50 -18.33
CA TYR A 418 -2.46 -3.16 -17.90
C TYR A 418 -1.41 -4.16 -18.36
N ARG A 419 -1.71 -5.46 -18.19
CA ARG A 419 -0.82 -6.53 -18.65
C ARG A 419 -0.56 -6.46 -20.15
N GLN A 420 -1.59 -6.33 -20.97
CA GLN A 420 -1.49 -6.25 -22.42
C GLN A 420 -0.77 -4.99 -22.90
N ALA A 421 -0.97 -3.87 -22.19
CA ALA A 421 -0.25 -2.62 -22.46
C ALA A 421 1.23 -2.66 -22.04
N GLY A 422 1.64 -3.69 -21.27
CA GLY A 422 3.00 -3.81 -20.74
C GLY A 422 3.30 -2.85 -19.60
N VAL A 423 2.26 -2.34 -18.92
CA VAL A 423 2.39 -1.55 -17.69
C VAL A 423 2.80 -2.49 -16.56
N PRO A 424 3.81 -2.14 -15.75
CA PRO A 424 4.20 -2.98 -14.62
C PRO A 424 3.07 -3.09 -13.60
N ILE A 425 2.81 -4.32 -13.12
CA ILE A 425 1.80 -4.61 -12.10
C ILE A 425 2.48 -5.06 -10.82
N VAL A 426 2.02 -4.55 -9.70
CA VAL A 426 2.32 -5.02 -8.35
C VAL A 426 1.02 -5.53 -7.72
N ILE A 427 1.07 -6.67 -7.06
CA ILE A 427 -0.06 -7.19 -6.28
C ILE A 427 0.13 -6.78 -4.82
N SER A 428 -0.91 -6.22 -4.23
CA SER A 428 -0.89 -5.69 -2.86
C SER A 428 -2.18 -6.00 -2.11
N THR A 429 -2.23 -5.67 -0.82
CA THR A 429 -3.33 -6.09 0.06
C THR A 429 -4.32 -5.00 0.43
N ASP A 430 -3.90 -3.73 0.40
CA ASP A 430 -4.64 -2.56 0.86
C ASP A 430 -4.90 -2.59 2.38
N ASP A 431 -6.10 -2.91 2.82
CA ASP A 431 -6.53 -3.00 4.23
C ASP A 431 -6.86 -4.45 4.62
N PRO A 432 -5.88 -5.35 4.67
CA PRO A 432 -6.15 -6.80 4.77
C PRO A 432 -6.84 -7.22 6.06
N GLY A 433 -6.76 -6.45 7.12
CA GLY A 433 -7.46 -6.71 8.37
C GLY A 433 -8.97 -6.47 8.25
N ILE A 434 -9.36 -5.32 7.70
CA ILE A 434 -10.77 -4.97 7.47
C ILE A 434 -11.35 -5.87 6.37
N LEU A 435 -10.63 -6.04 5.27
CA LEU A 435 -11.02 -6.84 4.10
C LEU A 435 -10.91 -8.37 4.32
N ARG A 436 -10.46 -8.80 5.48
CA ARG A 436 -10.32 -10.23 5.83
C ARG A 436 -9.53 -11.03 4.80
N THR A 437 -8.46 -10.45 4.30
CA THR A 437 -7.61 -11.01 3.25
C THR A 437 -6.13 -11.00 3.67
N ASN A 438 -5.25 -11.42 2.76
CA ASN A 438 -3.80 -11.37 2.91
C ASN A 438 -3.12 -11.45 1.51
N LEU A 439 -1.81 -11.29 1.44
CA LEU A 439 -1.11 -11.29 0.15
C LEU A 439 -1.18 -12.65 -0.56
N THR A 440 -1.18 -13.76 0.20
CA THR A 440 -1.41 -15.11 -0.35
C THR A 440 -2.74 -15.19 -1.10
N GLN A 441 -3.81 -14.66 -0.52
CA GLN A 441 -5.13 -14.65 -1.16
C GLN A 441 -5.15 -13.78 -2.41
N GLN A 442 -4.44 -12.65 -2.44
CA GLN A 442 -4.36 -11.81 -3.63
C GLN A 442 -3.71 -12.56 -4.81
N TYR A 443 -2.64 -13.33 -4.57
CA TYR A 443 -2.04 -14.19 -5.61
C TYR A 443 -2.95 -15.34 -6.03
N VAL A 444 -3.71 -15.94 -5.10
CA VAL A 444 -4.74 -16.94 -5.44
C VAL A 444 -5.78 -16.35 -6.38
N LEU A 445 -6.31 -15.17 -6.07
CA LEU A 445 -7.30 -14.47 -6.91
C LEU A 445 -6.71 -14.10 -8.29
N ALA A 446 -5.49 -13.61 -8.33
CA ALA A 446 -4.80 -13.26 -9.58
C ALA A 446 -4.65 -14.49 -10.49
N ALA A 447 -4.21 -15.63 -9.95
CA ALA A 447 -4.07 -16.87 -10.71
C ALA A 447 -5.41 -17.40 -11.23
N LEU A 448 -6.43 -17.43 -10.36
CA LEU A 448 -7.77 -17.94 -10.71
C LEU A 448 -8.46 -17.10 -11.78
N ARG A 449 -8.33 -15.76 -11.70
CA ARG A 449 -9.12 -14.84 -12.53
C ARG A 449 -8.48 -14.54 -13.88
N TYR A 450 -7.13 -14.55 -13.97
CA TYR A 450 -6.44 -14.00 -15.14
C TYR A 450 -5.58 -15.03 -15.90
N GLY A 451 -5.67 -16.31 -15.55
CA GLY A 451 -5.01 -17.38 -16.28
C GLY A 451 -3.48 -17.22 -16.37
N LEU A 452 -2.87 -16.69 -15.31
CA LEU A 452 -1.44 -16.41 -15.26
C LEU A 452 -0.63 -17.72 -15.20
N SER A 453 0.47 -17.76 -15.94
CA SER A 453 1.46 -18.83 -15.82
C SER A 453 2.30 -18.64 -14.53
N TYR A 454 2.98 -19.71 -14.11
CA TYR A 454 3.91 -19.65 -12.98
C TYR A 454 5.00 -18.58 -13.16
N TYR A 455 5.51 -18.42 -14.37
CA TYR A 455 6.55 -17.43 -14.67
C TYR A 455 6.02 -15.99 -14.59
N GLU A 456 4.79 -15.75 -14.97
CA GLU A 456 4.14 -14.44 -14.81
C GLU A 456 3.89 -14.12 -13.34
N ILE A 457 3.47 -15.11 -12.54
CA ILE A 457 3.37 -14.96 -11.09
C ILE A 457 4.74 -14.60 -10.48
N LYS A 458 5.82 -15.29 -10.87
CA LYS A 458 7.18 -14.93 -10.41
C LYS A 458 7.55 -13.49 -10.78
N GLU A 459 7.15 -13.01 -11.95
CA GLU A 459 7.43 -11.63 -12.35
C GLU A 459 6.63 -10.61 -11.53
N LEU A 460 5.36 -10.89 -11.21
CA LEU A 460 4.57 -10.08 -10.28
C LEU A 460 5.22 -10.01 -8.89
N VAL A 461 5.71 -11.14 -8.39
CA VAL A 461 6.45 -11.20 -7.11
C VAL A 461 7.72 -10.35 -7.16
N ARG A 462 8.50 -10.44 -8.24
CA ARG A 462 9.71 -9.62 -8.46
C ARG A 462 9.39 -8.14 -8.51
N ASN A 463 8.24 -7.77 -9.06
CA ASN A 463 7.79 -6.39 -9.12
C ASN A 463 7.55 -5.81 -7.71
N GLY A 464 7.11 -6.60 -6.73
CA GLY A 464 7.01 -6.19 -5.34
C GLY A 464 8.34 -5.73 -4.72
N ILE A 465 9.49 -6.22 -5.22
CA ILE A 465 10.80 -5.67 -4.83
C ILE A 465 11.26 -4.58 -5.78
N ARG A 466 11.11 -4.78 -7.10
CA ARG A 466 11.61 -3.85 -8.12
C ARG A 466 11.05 -2.45 -7.99
N TYR A 467 9.75 -2.34 -7.71
CA TYR A 467 9.03 -1.08 -7.62
C TYR A 467 8.91 -0.53 -6.19
N GLY A 468 9.40 -1.23 -5.16
CA GLY A 468 9.54 -0.69 -3.80
C GLY A 468 10.46 0.52 -3.76
N PHE A 469 10.23 1.44 -2.84
CA PHE A 469 10.98 2.69 -2.69
C PHE A 469 12.19 2.59 -1.74
N MET A 470 12.46 1.40 -1.20
CA MET A 470 13.62 1.16 -0.34
C MET A 470 14.93 1.61 -1.02
N PRO A 471 16.01 1.88 -0.25
CA PRO A 471 17.35 2.16 -0.78
C PRO A 471 17.86 1.08 -1.74
N ALA A 472 18.68 1.47 -2.69
CA ALA A 472 19.11 0.61 -3.81
C ALA A 472 19.93 -0.62 -3.37
N ASP A 473 20.73 -0.49 -2.33
CA ASP A 473 21.49 -1.59 -1.72
C ASP A 473 20.57 -2.62 -1.06
N ILE A 474 19.61 -2.18 -0.25
CA ILE A 474 18.57 -3.02 0.35
C ILE A 474 17.76 -3.74 -0.75
N LYS A 475 17.34 -3.01 -1.78
CA LYS A 475 16.62 -3.59 -2.93
C LYS A 475 17.43 -4.70 -3.61
N LYS A 476 18.71 -4.50 -3.81
CA LYS A 476 19.61 -5.49 -4.41
C LYS A 476 19.73 -6.75 -3.55
N ASP A 477 19.86 -6.59 -2.24
CA ASP A 477 20.00 -7.71 -1.31
C ASP A 477 18.68 -8.51 -1.21
N LEU A 478 17.55 -7.82 -1.13
CA LEU A 478 16.23 -8.46 -1.14
C LEU A 478 15.96 -9.20 -2.45
N PHE A 479 16.37 -8.62 -3.58
CA PHE A 479 16.20 -9.28 -4.88
C PHE A 479 17.02 -10.57 -4.98
N LYS A 480 18.27 -10.54 -4.50
CA LYS A 480 19.11 -11.73 -4.41
C LYS A 480 18.49 -12.80 -3.50
N LYS A 481 18.05 -12.39 -2.31
CA LYS A 481 17.38 -13.28 -1.36
C LYS A 481 16.14 -13.92 -1.98
N LEU A 482 15.32 -13.14 -2.72
CA LEU A 482 14.13 -13.63 -3.40
C LEU A 482 14.46 -14.75 -4.41
N GLU A 483 15.48 -14.57 -5.23
CA GLU A 483 15.88 -15.60 -6.22
C GLU A 483 16.42 -16.87 -5.52
N ASP A 484 17.17 -16.71 -4.44
CA ASP A 484 17.64 -17.86 -3.63
C ASP A 484 16.46 -18.61 -3.00
N GLU A 485 15.45 -17.89 -2.49
CA GLU A 485 14.23 -18.48 -1.92
C GLU A 485 13.37 -19.17 -3.00
N PHE A 486 13.26 -18.63 -4.21
CA PHE A 486 12.59 -19.29 -5.32
C PHE A 486 13.29 -20.61 -5.68
N THR A 487 14.62 -20.62 -5.73
CA THR A 487 15.39 -21.85 -5.98
C THR A 487 15.09 -22.93 -4.94
N GLN A 488 15.05 -22.56 -3.65
CA GLN A 488 14.72 -23.48 -2.56
C GLN A 488 13.26 -23.96 -2.63
N PHE A 489 12.34 -23.08 -2.93
CA PHE A 489 10.92 -23.35 -3.10
C PHE A 489 10.70 -24.36 -4.24
N GLU A 490 11.30 -24.13 -5.41
CA GLU A 490 11.17 -24.99 -6.59
C GLU A 490 11.72 -26.38 -6.34
N LYS A 491 12.89 -26.48 -5.70
CA LYS A 491 13.48 -27.75 -5.29
C LYS A 491 12.57 -28.53 -4.32
N LYS A 492 11.99 -27.85 -3.33
CA LYS A 492 11.03 -28.45 -2.39
C LYS A 492 9.76 -28.92 -3.10
N TRP A 493 9.21 -28.06 -3.98
CA TRP A 493 7.97 -28.40 -4.70
C TRP A 493 8.13 -29.51 -5.72
N ARG A 494 9.29 -29.66 -6.35
CA ARG A 494 9.60 -30.85 -7.15
C ARG A 494 9.36 -32.14 -6.35
N SER A 495 9.81 -32.20 -5.10
CA SER A 495 9.59 -33.34 -4.22
C SER A 495 8.12 -33.51 -3.85
N ASN A 496 7.42 -32.41 -3.55
CA ASN A 496 5.99 -32.41 -3.28
C ASN A 496 5.17 -32.92 -4.47
N VAL A 497 5.50 -32.49 -5.69
CA VAL A 497 4.84 -32.95 -6.94
C VAL A 497 4.99 -34.46 -7.12
N ALA A 498 6.17 -35.01 -6.85
CA ALA A 498 6.39 -36.46 -6.89
C ALA A 498 5.46 -37.19 -5.91
N THR A 499 5.32 -36.67 -4.68
CA THR A 499 4.41 -37.24 -3.66
C THR A 499 2.94 -37.10 -4.08
N ILE A 500 2.51 -35.91 -4.55
CA ILE A 500 1.14 -35.66 -4.97
C ILE A 500 0.70 -36.57 -6.10
N ASN A 501 1.62 -36.89 -7.03
CA ASN A 501 1.35 -37.80 -8.13
C ASN A 501 1.02 -39.23 -7.66
N THR A 502 1.45 -39.61 -6.46
CA THR A 502 1.05 -40.90 -5.85
C THR A 502 -0.34 -40.92 -5.28
N TRP A 503 -0.99 -39.76 -5.04
CA TRP A 503 -2.37 -39.68 -4.50
C TRP A 503 -3.44 -40.08 -5.52
N LYS A 504 -3.09 -40.15 -6.80
CA LYS A 504 -3.99 -40.50 -7.90
C LYS A 504 -4.11 -42.01 -8.13
N ASN A 505 -3.37 -42.80 -7.40
CA ASN A 505 -3.36 -44.26 -7.46
C ASN A 505 -3.92 -44.83 -6.13
#